data_a40ab99e9517c61773fd8ea4e72e4e05
#
_entry.id   a40ab99e9517c61773fd8ea4e72e4e05
#
_cell.length_a   1.000
_cell.length_b   1.000
_cell.length_c   1.000
_cell.angle_alpha   90.00
_cell.angle_beta   90.00
_cell.angle_gamma   90.00
#
_symmetry.space_group_name_H-M   'P 1'
#
loop_
_entity.id
_entity.type
_entity.pdbx_description
1 polymer ?
#
loop_
_entity_poly.entity_id
_entity_poly.type
_entity_poly.pdbx_seq_one_letter_code
_entity_poly.pdbx_strand_id
1 'polypeptide(L)'
;RRIFNTLNYTRNVLYAQEFIHHGKLDIRCLIVGGKVVAAMKRRARGWKTNVSQGAKPISIELSEELKEIAIKSTEILGCRVAGVDILEGPDDYFVNEVNSQPGFRGLQIVSKVDVAEEIVRYILNELKR
;
A
#
# COMPACT_ATOMS: atom_id res chain seq x y z
N ARG A 1 -5.26 -18.47 21.74
CA ARG A 1 -4.84 -18.39 23.16
C ARG A 1 -3.45 -18.99 23.40
N ARG A 2 -3.14 -20.26 23.00
CA ARG A 2 -1.83 -20.90 23.24
C ARG A 2 -0.66 -20.11 22.67
N ILE A 3 -0.71 -19.70 21.39
CA ILE A 3 0.33 -18.91 20.72
C ILE A 3 0.57 -17.58 21.45
N PHE A 4 -0.49 -16.88 21.84
CA PHE A 4 -0.41 -15.63 22.59
C PHE A 4 0.32 -15.79 23.93
N ASN A 5 -0.01 -16.84 24.67
CA ASN A 5 0.62 -17.14 25.95
C ASN A 5 2.12 -17.44 25.78
N THR A 6 2.47 -18.23 24.75
CA THR A 6 3.88 -18.55 24.45
C THR A 6 4.69 -17.30 24.09
N LEU A 7 4.15 -16.44 23.24
CA LEU A 7 4.82 -15.19 22.83
C LEU A 7 4.92 -14.19 23.98
N ASN A 8 3.91 -14.11 24.83
CA ASN A 8 3.93 -13.24 26.01
C ASN A 8 4.98 -13.70 27.04
N TYR A 9 5.15 -15.02 27.19
CA TYR A 9 6.17 -15.60 28.07
C TYR A 9 7.61 -15.23 27.65
N THR A 10 7.85 -15.05 26.34
CA THR A 10 9.14 -14.62 25.79
C THR A 10 9.35 -13.11 25.76
N ARG A 11 8.45 -12.32 26.37
CA ARG A 11 8.49 -10.85 26.42
C ARG A 11 8.56 -10.16 25.04
N ASN A 12 8.01 -10.79 24.01
CA ASN A 12 7.89 -10.18 22.69
C ASN A 12 6.80 -9.12 22.68
N VAL A 13 7.00 -8.05 21.92
CA VAL A 13 5.94 -7.10 21.60
C VAL A 13 4.97 -7.77 20.66
N LEU A 14 3.69 -7.83 21.06
CA LEU A 14 2.63 -8.43 20.27
C LEU A 14 1.83 -7.31 19.59
N TYR A 15 1.70 -7.40 18.27
CA TYR A 15 0.82 -6.57 17.49
C TYR A 15 -0.39 -7.38 17.07
N ALA A 16 -1.58 -6.88 17.35
CA ALA A 16 -2.84 -7.50 16.97
C ALA A 16 -3.76 -6.46 16.32
N GLN A 17 -4.40 -6.84 15.25
CA GLN A 17 -5.25 -5.99 14.45
C GLN A 17 -6.51 -6.78 14.07
N GLU A 18 -7.63 -6.09 13.92
CA GLU A 18 -8.85 -6.69 13.38
C GLU A 18 -8.61 -7.23 11.96
N PHE A 19 -9.13 -8.41 11.69
CA PHE A 19 -9.03 -9.01 10.37
C PHE A 19 -10.17 -8.50 9.48
N ILE A 20 -9.82 -7.77 8.44
CA ILE A 20 -10.75 -7.33 7.40
C ILE A 20 -10.89 -8.42 6.34
N HIS A 21 -12.13 -8.85 6.08
CA HIS A 21 -12.44 -9.82 5.04
C HIS A 21 -12.35 -9.18 3.64
N HIS A 22 -11.17 -9.25 2.99
CA HIS A 22 -10.84 -8.58 1.73
C HIS A 22 -10.65 -9.53 0.53
N GLY A 23 -11.16 -10.76 0.58
CA GLY A 23 -11.21 -11.70 -0.55
C GLY A 23 -9.84 -12.09 -1.15
N LYS A 24 -8.74 -12.01 -0.40
CA LYS A 24 -7.35 -12.26 -0.86
C LYS A 24 -6.85 -11.24 -1.89
N LEU A 25 -7.46 -10.08 -1.94
CA LEU A 25 -7.09 -8.96 -2.79
C LEU A 25 -6.80 -7.75 -1.92
N ASP A 26 -5.79 -6.99 -2.28
CA ASP A 26 -5.60 -5.64 -1.77
C ASP A 26 -5.20 -4.70 -2.90
N ILE A 27 -5.29 -3.41 -2.61
CA ILE A 27 -4.95 -2.34 -3.55
C ILE A 27 -3.68 -1.67 -3.02
N ARG A 28 -2.63 -1.61 -3.86
CA ARG A 28 -1.44 -0.82 -3.62
C ARG A 28 -1.45 0.40 -4.50
N CYS A 29 -1.44 1.60 -3.88
CA CYS A 29 -1.26 2.88 -4.56
C CYS A 29 0.13 3.43 -4.27
N LEU A 30 0.75 4.08 -5.26
CA LEU A 30 1.94 4.88 -5.07
C LEU A 30 1.57 6.35 -5.17
N ILE A 31 1.85 7.08 -4.11
CA ILE A 31 1.64 8.52 -4.01
C ILE A 31 3.00 9.22 -4.13
N VAL A 32 3.07 10.23 -5.00
CA VAL A 32 4.24 11.10 -5.17
C VAL A 32 3.76 12.53 -5.27
N GLY A 33 4.17 13.38 -4.34
CA GLY A 33 3.82 14.80 -4.32
C GLY A 33 2.32 15.06 -4.26
N GLY A 34 1.56 14.25 -3.51
CA GLY A 34 0.11 14.39 -3.38
C GLY A 34 -0.70 13.89 -4.58
N LYS A 35 -0.09 13.09 -5.47
CA LYS A 35 -0.77 12.50 -6.62
C LYS A 35 -0.60 10.98 -6.66
N VAL A 36 -1.61 10.28 -7.09
CA VAL A 36 -1.50 8.84 -7.40
C VAL A 36 -0.76 8.69 -8.72
N VAL A 37 0.45 8.13 -8.67
CA VAL A 37 1.30 7.89 -9.86
C VAL A 37 1.01 6.52 -10.47
N ALA A 38 0.80 5.52 -9.65
CA ALA A 38 0.52 4.16 -10.09
C ALA A 38 -0.35 3.43 -9.07
N ALA A 39 -1.15 2.48 -9.55
CA ALA A 39 -1.95 1.61 -8.69
C ALA A 39 -2.02 0.19 -9.25
N MET A 40 -2.15 -0.78 -8.35
CA MET A 40 -2.36 -2.19 -8.69
C MET A 40 -3.23 -2.89 -7.66
N LYS A 41 -3.97 -3.91 -8.09
CA LYS A 41 -4.48 -4.95 -7.19
C LYS A 41 -3.43 -6.06 -7.07
N ARG A 42 -3.25 -6.58 -5.85
CA ARG A 42 -2.38 -7.74 -5.60
C ARG A 42 -3.26 -8.93 -5.23
N ARG A 43 -3.16 -10.00 -6.00
CA ARG A 43 -3.89 -11.24 -5.74
C ARG A 43 -2.96 -12.28 -5.14
N ALA A 44 -3.21 -12.67 -3.90
CA ALA A 44 -2.47 -13.71 -3.21
C ALA A 44 -3.15 -15.10 -3.31
N ARG A 45 -2.35 -16.15 -3.13
CA ARG A 45 -2.87 -17.50 -2.94
C ARG A 45 -3.40 -17.73 -1.52
N GLY A 46 -2.84 -17.02 -0.53
CA GLY A 46 -3.22 -17.03 0.89
C GLY A 46 -3.87 -15.71 1.32
N TRP A 47 -3.88 -15.45 2.61
CA TRP A 47 -4.41 -14.22 3.20
C TRP A 47 -3.42 -13.04 3.14
N LYS A 48 -2.11 -13.30 2.89
CA LYS A 48 -1.09 -12.26 2.72
C LYS A 48 -0.95 -11.89 1.25
N THR A 49 -1.10 -10.63 0.93
CA THR A 49 -1.17 -10.10 -0.44
C THR A 49 0.13 -9.48 -0.95
N ASN A 50 1.25 -9.63 -0.22
CA ASN A 50 2.54 -9.06 -0.62
C ASN A 50 3.12 -9.71 -1.88
N VAL A 51 3.58 -8.90 -2.84
CA VAL A 51 4.25 -9.38 -4.08
C VAL A 51 5.50 -10.20 -3.77
N SER A 52 6.26 -9.83 -2.73
CA SER A 52 7.42 -10.60 -2.26
C SER A 52 7.09 -12.02 -1.81
N GLN A 53 5.83 -12.30 -1.53
CA GLN A 53 5.30 -13.62 -1.17
C GLN A 53 4.56 -14.31 -2.33
N GLY A 54 4.75 -13.83 -3.57
CA GLY A 54 4.20 -14.44 -4.78
C GLY A 54 2.81 -13.97 -5.17
N ALA A 55 2.32 -12.85 -4.63
CA ALA A 55 1.09 -12.24 -5.13
C ALA A 55 1.29 -11.71 -6.55
N LYS A 56 0.28 -11.88 -7.40
CA LYS A 56 0.31 -11.39 -8.79
C LYS A 56 -0.18 -9.93 -8.84
N PRO A 57 0.61 -9.01 -9.38
CA PRO A 57 0.17 -7.65 -9.63
C PRO A 57 -0.81 -7.61 -10.81
N ILE A 58 -1.87 -6.83 -10.68
CA ILE A 58 -2.90 -6.62 -11.72
C ILE A 58 -3.09 -5.12 -11.85
N SER A 59 -2.97 -4.58 -13.06
CA SER A 59 -3.25 -3.17 -13.33
C SER A 59 -4.70 -2.82 -13.04
N ILE A 60 -4.94 -1.67 -12.40
CA ILE A 60 -6.28 -1.14 -12.16
C ILE A 60 -6.34 0.36 -12.40
N GLU A 61 -7.53 0.84 -12.75
CA GLU A 61 -7.90 2.24 -12.62
C GLU A 61 -8.60 2.42 -11.27
N LEU A 62 -8.20 3.46 -10.53
CA LEU A 62 -8.82 3.78 -9.25
C LEU A 62 -10.06 4.65 -9.46
N SER A 63 -11.09 4.39 -8.64
CA SER A 63 -12.18 5.34 -8.46
C SER A 63 -11.65 6.63 -7.80
N GLU A 64 -12.38 7.75 -7.94
CA GLU A 64 -12.01 9.00 -7.29
C GLU A 64 -11.96 8.84 -5.76
N GLU A 65 -12.89 8.10 -5.19
CA GLU A 65 -12.91 7.76 -3.76
C GLU A 65 -11.62 7.09 -3.31
N LEU A 66 -11.14 6.07 -4.01
CA LEU A 66 -9.88 5.39 -3.68
C LEU A 66 -8.66 6.30 -3.82
N LYS A 67 -8.67 7.20 -4.80
CA LYS A 67 -7.60 8.20 -4.95
C LYS A 67 -7.59 9.15 -3.76
N GLU A 68 -8.75 9.66 -3.37
CA GLU A 68 -8.90 10.57 -2.22
C GLU A 68 -8.43 9.90 -0.92
N ILE A 69 -8.87 8.67 -0.65
CA ILE A 69 -8.43 7.88 0.51
C ILE A 69 -6.91 7.74 0.53
N ALA A 70 -6.30 7.35 -0.59
CA ALA A 70 -4.86 7.16 -0.68
C ALA A 70 -4.08 8.47 -0.47
N ILE A 71 -4.49 9.56 -1.11
CA ILE A 71 -3.85 10.88 -0.99
C ILE A 71 -3.98 11.39 0.44
N LYS A 72 -5.19 11.41 0.99
CA LYS A 72 -5.47 11.88 2.35
C LYS A 72 -4.68 11.12 3.41
N SER A 73 -4.52 9.81 3.23
CA SER A 73 -3.71 8.98 4.15
C SER A 73 -2.26 9.44 4.21
N THR A 74 -1.67 9.80 3.06
CA THR A 74 -0.29 10.29 3.01
C THR A 74 -0.14 11.71 3.53
N GLU A 75 -1.13 12.56 3.29
CA GLU A 75 -1.18 13.95 3.80
C GLU A 75 -1.21 13.98 5.32
N ILE A 76 -2.09 13.19 5.96
CA ILE A 76 -2.19 13.09 7.42
C ILE A 76 -0.86 12.70 8.06
N LEU A 77 -0.09 11.83 7.41
CA LEU A 77 1.21 11.38 7.90
C LEU A 77 2.39 12.24 7.43
N GLY A 78 2.14 13.29 6.63
CA GLY A 78 3.17 14.15 6.07
C GLY A 78 4.11 13.45 5.08
N CYS A 79 3.69 12.34 4.47
CA CYS A 79 4.49 11.58 3.52
C CYS A 79 4.38 12.14 2.12
N ARG A 80 5.49 12.56 1.51
CA ARG A 80 5.53 13.06 0.14
C ARG A 80 5.65 11.97 -0.91
N VAL A 81 6.32 10.88 -0.58
CA VAL A 81 6.41 9.66 -1.39
C VAL A 81 6.04 8.50 -0.49
N ALA A 82 4.99 7.78 -0.82
CA ALA A 82 4.55 6.64 -0.03
C ALA A 82 3.74 5.61 -0.85
N GLY A 83 3.82 4.37 -0.42
CA GLY A 83 2.92 3.30 -0.84
C GLY A 83 1.77 3.18 0.16
N VAL A 84 0.54 3.21 -0.32
CA VAL A 84 -0.66 3.01 0.49
C VAL A 84 -1.29 1.67 0.16
N ASP A 85 -1.48 0.83 1.17
CA ASP A 85 -2.17 -0.45 1.05
C ASP A 85 -3.60 -0.30 1.56
N ILE A 86 -4.57 -0.58 0.69
CA ILE A 86 -6.00 -0.45 0.96
C ILE A 86 -6.64 -1.82 0.82
N LEU A 87 -7.42 -2.22 1.83
CA LEU A 87 -8.26 -3.40 1.82
C LEU A 87 -9.68 -3.01 1.41
N GLU A 88 -10.24 -3.77 0.49
CA GLU A 88 -11.64 -3.66 0.06
C GLU A 88 -12.46 -4.60 0.94
N GLY A 89 -13.10 -4.06 1.97
CA GLY A 89 -14.01 -4.80 2.86
C GLY A 89 -15.40 -4.97 2.25
N PRO A 90 -16.34 -5.58 2.97
CA PRO A 90 -17.70 -5.81 2.48
C PRO A 90 -18.46 -4.53 2.11
N ASP A 91 -18.29 -3.48 2.91
CA ASP A 91 -19.08 -2.25 2.80
C ASP A 91 -18.19 -0.99 2.66
N ASP A 92 -16.87 -1.10 2.93
CA ASP A 92 -15.97 0.04 3.03
C ASP A 92 -14.54 -0.28 2.59
N TYR A 93 -13.73 0.78 2.39
CA TYR A 93 -12.29 0.69 2.18
C TYR A 93 -11.54 0.97 3.47
N PHE A 94 -10.52 0.17 3.75
CA PHE A 94 -9.69 0.28 4.95
C PHE A 94 -8.24 0.49 4.58
N VAL A 95 -7.64 1.61 5.04
CA VAL A 95 -6.20 1.81 4.92
C VAL A 95 -5.49 0.90 5.90
N ASN A 96 -4.75 -0.06 5.38
CA ASN A 96 -4.02 -1.04 6.18
C ASN A 96 -2.62 -0.57 6.54
N GLU A 97 -1.93 0.07 5.59
CA GLU A 97 -0.54 0.51 5.76
C GLU A 97 -0.24 1.72 4.87
N VAL A 98 0.55 2.66 5.41
CA VAL A 98 1.23 3.70 4.65
C VAL A 98 2.73 3.52 4.84
N ASN A 99 3.46 3.24 3.76
CA ASN A 99 4.87 2.92 3.76
C ASN A 99 5.66 4.04 3.08
N SER A 100 6.54 4.74 3.83
CA SER A 100 7.38 5.83 3.33
C SER A 100 8.60 5.37 2.51
N GLN A 101 8.88 4.06 2.47
CA GLN A 101 9.92 3.46 1.62
C GLN A 101 9.30 2.37 0.73
N PRO A 102 8.38 2.73 -0.16
CA PRO A 102 7.59 1.75 -0.90
C PRO A 102 8.44 1.02 -1.94
N GLY A 103 8.44 -0.31 -1.87
CA GLY A 103 8.87 -1.11 -3.00
C GLY A 103 7.87 -0.97 -4.15
N PHE A 104 8.31 -0.51 -5.32
CA PHE A 104 7.45 -0.26 -6.49
C PHE A 104 7.64 -1.23 -7.66
N ARG A 105 8.46 -2.29 -7.49
CA ARG A 105 8.73 -3.27 -8.56
C ARG A 105 7.46 -3.86 -9.17
N GLY A 106 6.48 -4.22 -8.34
CA GLY A 106 5.19 -4.75 -8.82
C GLY A 106 4.38 -3.71 -9.59
N LEU A 107 4.38 -2.46 -9.13
CA LEU A 107 3.73 -1.34 -9.80
C LEU A 107 4.38 -1.06 -11.15
N GLN A 108 5.72 -1.06 -11.24
CA GLN A 108 6.46 -0.85 -12.49
C GLN A 108 6.10 -1.89 -13.56
N ILE A 109 5.86 -3.14 -13.17
CA ILE A 109 5.48 -4.23 -14.11
C ILE A 109 4.14 -3.97 -14.78
N VAL A 110 3.17 -3.40 -14.04
CA VAL A 110 1.79 -3.23 -14.53
C VAL A 110 1.42 -1.80 -14.88
N SER A 111 2.28 -0.85 -14.56
CA SER A 111 2.08 0.58 -14.86
C SER A 111 2.57 0.93 -16.26
N LYS A 112 1.89 1.91 -16.88
CA LYS A 112 2.33 2.52 -18.15
C LYS A 112 3.36 3.65 -17.94
N VAL A 113 3.51 4.12 -16.71
CA VAL A 113 4.46 5.18 -16.37
C VAL A 113 5.74 4.59 -15.79
N ASP A 114 6.88 5.24 -16.01
CA ASP A 114 8.10 4.94 -15.31
C ASP A 114 8.02 5.51 -13.89
N VAL A 115 7.78 4.61 -12.93
CA VAL A 115 7.58 4.96 -11.52
C VAL A 115 8.84 5.61 -10.93
N ALA A 116 10.02 5.13 -11.32
CA ALA A 116 11.29 5.68 -10.84
C ALA A 116 11.49 7.10 -11.36
N GLU A 117 11.21 7.33 -12.64
CA GLU A 117 11.28 8.66 -13.25
C GLU A 117 10.35 9.66 -12.56
N GLU A 118 9.11 9.28 -12.25
CA GLU A 118 8.16 10.15 -11.56
C GLU A 118 8.63 10.57 -10.17
N ILE A 119 9.23 9.65 -9.42
CA ILE A 119 9.82 9.95 -8.11
C ILE A 119 10.99 10.92 -8.25
N VAL A 120 11.93 10.66 -9.18
CA VAL A 120 13.10 11.51 -9.42
C VAL A 120 12.66 12.90 -9.89
N ARG A 121 11.72 12.97 -10.83
CA ARG A 121 11.17 14.24 -11.33
C ARG A 121 10.56 15.07 -10.22
N TYR A 122 9.81 14.45 -9.33
CA TYR A 122 9.25 15.11 -8.15
C TYR A 122 10.35 15.69 -7.26
N ILE A 123 11.36 14.90 -6.89
CA ILE A 123 12.48 15.34 -6.04
C ILE A 123 13.22 16.53 -6.67
N LEU A 124 13.54 16.45 -7.96
CA LEU A 124 14.23 17.54 -8.68
C LEU A 124 13.41 18.83 -8.71
N ASN A 125 12.09 18.74 -8.80
CA ASN A 125 11.20 19.91 -8.77
C ASN A 125 11.13 20.53 -7.37
N GLU A 126 11.17 19.73 -6.31
CA GLU A 126 11.20 20.25 -4.92
C GLU A 126 12.53 20.94 -4.60
N LEU A 127 13.66 20.46 -5.15
CA LEU A 127 14.98 21.06 -4.95
C LEU A 127 15.15 22.43 -5.69
N LYS A 128 14.29 22.75 -6.64
CA LYS A 128 14.32 24.02 -7.39
C LYS A 128 13.44 25.11 -6.76
N ARG A 129 12.70 24.78 -5.72
CA ARG A 129 11.86 25.71 -4.95
C ARG A 129 12.61 26.32 -3.79
#